data_90e69ba4babcea1587f8cbe8cfed66a5
#
_entry.id   90e69ba4babcea1587f8cbe8cfed66a5
#
_cell.length_a   1.000
_cell.length_b   1.000
_cell.length_c   1.000
_cell.angle_alpha   90.00
_cell.angle_beta   90.00
_cell.angle_gamma   90.00
#
_symmetry.space_group_name_H-M   'P 1'
#
loop_
_entity.id
_entity.type
_entity.pdbx_description
1 polymer ?
#
loop_
_entity_poly.entity_id
_entity_poly.type
_entity_poly.pdbx_seq_one_letter_code
_entity_poly.pdbx_strand_id
1 'polypeptide(L)'
;LVLVILVRQLFMAHYEAAFFCVLTIVLLYVPSWVQVRLRIELPPALEITILCFIFAAEILGEVNAFYVRVPNWDTMLHTLNGFLAAAVGFSLVLLLNDDDRLTFHLSPFFLALVAFCFSMTIGVLWEFFEFAMDWFFHTDMQRDTVVNAIYSASLDVTRSNKVVSIRDIQDVLIHGESLGLGGYLDIGLID
;
A
#
# COMPACT_ATOMS: atom_id res chain seq x y z
N LEU A 1 -3.06 23.38 -4.01
CA LEU A 1 -2.11 23.09 -2.97
C LEU A 1 -0.94 22.24 -3.50
N VAL A 2 -1.18 21.04 -4.07
CA VAL A 2 -0.13 20.11 -4.56
C VAL A 2 0.80 20.81 -5.57
N LEU A 3 0.29 21.59 -6.52
CA LEU A 3 1.11 22.34 -7.47
C LEU A 3 2.08 23.32 -6.79
N VAL A 4 1.67 23.96 -5.71
CA VAL A 4 2.53 24.88 -4.94
C VAL A 4 3.66 24.08 -4.27
N ILE A 5 3.33 22.92 -3.72
CA ILE A 5 4.31 22.02 -3.11
C ILE A 5 5.29 21.52 -4.17
N LEU A 6 4.81 21.10 -5.33
CA LEU A 6 5.63 20.66 -6.47
C LEU A 6 6.66 21.74 -6.88
N VAL A 7 6.17 22.96 -7.10
CA VAL A 7 7.06 24.08 -7.47
C VAL A 7 8.12 24.31 -6.40
N ARG A 8 7.74 24.28 -5.13
CA ARG A 8 8.69 24.41 -4.01
C ARG A 8 9.74 23.29 -4.03
N GLN A 9 9.33 22.02 -4.21
CA GLN A 9 10.26 20.88 -4.23
C GLN A 9 11.24 20.95 -5.41
N LEU A 10 10.78 21.41 -6.58
CA LEU A 10 11.65 21.64 -7.73
C LEU A 10 12.68 22.75 -7.46
N PHE A 11 12.29 23.86 -6.82
CA PHE A 11 13.23 24.89 -6.43
C PHE A 11 14.27 24.44 -5.40
N MET A 12 13.90 23.49 -4.54
CA MET A 12 14.80 22.92 -3.53
C MET A 12 15.63 21.74 -4.08
N ALA A 13 15.48 21.37 -5.36
CA ALA A 13 16.10 20.22 -6.01
C ALA A 13 15.78 18.87 -5.34
N HIS A 14 14.65 18.77 -4.65
CA HIS A 14 14.15 17.52 -4.06
C HIS A 14 13.33 16.75 -5.10
N TYR A 15 14.02 16.07 -6.01
CA TYR A 15 13.38 15.43 -7.16
C TYR A 15 12.47 14.25 -6.80
N GLU A 16 12.79 13.50 -5.76
CA GLU A 16 11.93 12.42 -5.24
C GLU A 16 10.58 12.99 -4.76
N ALA A 17 10.60 14.00 -3.90
CA ALA A 17 9.38 14.66 -3.43
C ALA A 17 8.61 15.34 -4.58
N ALA A 18 9.30 15.84 -5.60
CA ALA A 18 8.66 16.37 -6.80
C ALA A 18 7.96 15.26 -7.60
N PHE A 19 8.56 14.07 -7.70
CA PHE A 19 7.94 12.89 -8.33
C PHE A 19 6.63 12.52 -7.62
N PHE A 20 6.61 12.42 -6.29
CA PHE A 20 5.40 12.14 -5.53
C PHE A 20 4.32 13.21 -5.71
N CYS A 21 4.70 14.49 -5.84
CA CYS A 21 3.72 15.54 -6.15
C CYS A 21 3.09 15.35 -7.54
N VAL A 22 3.87 14.95 -8.54
CA VAL A 22 3.35 14.66 -9.89
C VAL A 22 2.45 13.43 -9.85
N LEU A 23 2.89 12.37 -9.18
CA LEU A 23 2.10 11.15 -8.97
C LEU A 23 0.76 11.47 -8.31
N THR A 24 0.78 12.26 -7.23
CA THR A 24 -0.44 12.74 -6.55
C THR A 24 -1.40 13.42 -7.53
N ILE A 25 -0.90 14.33 -8.37
CA ILE A 25 -1.75 15.04 -9.36
C ILE A 25 -2.41 14.03 -10.31
N VAL A 26 -1.65 13.04 -10.79
CA VAL A 26 -2.19 11.98 -11.66
C VAL A 26 -3.25 11.16 -10.93
N LEU A 27 -2.95 10.70 -9.71
CA LEU A 27 -3.86 9.88 -8.91
C LEU A 27 -5.17 10.61 -8.56
N LEU A 28 -5.13 11.93 -8.32
CA LEU A 28 -6.34 12.73 -8.06
C LEU A 28 -7.31 12.76 -9.25
N TYR A 29 -6.85 12.49 -10.48
CA TYR A 29 -7.73 12.37 -11.65
C TYR A 29 -8.33 10.97 -11.82
N VAL A 30 -7.75 9.95 -11.20
CA VAL A 30 -8.16 8.55 -11.37
C VAL A 30 -9.64 8.33 -11.00
N PRO A 31 -10.19 8.82 -9.86
CA PRO A 31 -11.60 8.61 -9.52
C PRO A 31 -12.54 9.17 -10.60
N SER A 32 -12.30 10.38 -11.06
CA SER A 32 -13.11 11.01 -12.11
C SER A 32 -13.00 10.26 -13.44
N TRP A 33 -11.79 9.84 -13.81
CA TRP A 33 -11.56 9.05 -15.04
C TRP A 33 -12.29 7.69 -14.98
N VAL A 34 -12.24 7.01 -13.84
CA VAL A 34 -12.93 5.74 -13.60
C VAL A 34 -14.45 5.91 -13.73
N GLN A 35 -15.02 6.95 -13.08
CA GLN A 35 -16.45 7.26 -13.18
C GLN A 35 -16.91 7.43 -14.64
N VAL A 36 -16.18 8.23 -15.41
CA VAL A 36 -16.48 8.45 -16.84
C VAL A 36 -16.32 7.17 -17.65
N ARG A 37 -15.23 6.40 -17.43
CA ARG A 37 -14.92 5.22 -18.25
C ARG A 37 -15.87 4.05 -17.98
N LEU A 38 -16.23 3.84 -16.74
CA LEU A 38 -17.13 2.76 -16.34
C LEU A 38 -18.61 3.20 -16.33
N ARG A 39 -18.90 4.48 -16.57
CA ARG A 39 -20.25 5.07 -16.53
C ARG A 39 -20.94 4.83 -15.18
N ILE A 40 -20.19 4.97 -14.10
CA ILE A 40 -20.66 4.83 -12.72
C ILE A 40 -20.61 6.18 -12.03
N GLU A 41 -21.45 6.37 -11.02
CA GLU A 41 -21.37 7.52 -10.13
C GLU A 41 -20.93 7.04 -8.75
N LEU A 42 -19.77 7.54 -8.29
CA LEU A 42 -19.32 7.28 -6.93
C LEU A 42 -20.10 8.17 -5.95
N PRO A 43 -20.54 7.65 -4.81
CA PRO A 43 -21.08 8.49 -3.76
C PRO A 43 -20.09 9.60 -3.39
N PRO A 44 -20.56 10.87 -3.25
CA PRO A 44 -19.66 12.00 -2.98
C PRO A 44 -18.76 11.81 -1.75
N ALA A 45 -19.28 11.16 -0.72
CA ALA A 45 -18.51 10.85 0.49
C ALA A 45 -17.34 9.90 0.20
N LEU A 46 -17.56 8.88 -0.64
CA LEU A 46 -16.52 7.93 -1.03
C LEU A 46 -15.46 8.63 -1.90
N GLU A 47 -15.87 9.44 -2.86
CA GLU A 47 -14.93 10.20 -3.70
C GLU A 47 -14.06 11.13 -2.86
N ILE A 48 -14.64 11.91 -1.95
CA ILE A 48 -13.90 12.79 -1.04
C ILE A 48 -12.92 11.96 -0.18
N THR A 49 -13.35 10.81 0.33
CA THR A 49 -12.48 9.96 1.15
C THR A 49 -11.30 9.43 0.35
N ILE A 50 -11.50 9.01 -0.90
CA ILE A 50 -10.41 8.58 -1.79
C ILE A 50 -9.43 9.72 -2.05
N LEU A 51 -9.94 10.92 -2.35
CA LEU A 51 -9.07 12.09 -2.59
C LEU A 51 -8.27 12.48 -1.35
N CYS A 52 -8.89 12.44 -0.16
CA CYS A 52 -8.21 12.68 1.11
C CYS A 52 -7.15 11.59 1.40
N PHE A 53 -7.47 10.33 1.10
CA PHE A 53 -6.55 9.21 1.25
C PHE A 53 -5.31 9.40 0.37
N ILE A 54 -5.48 9.68 -0.93
CA ILE A 54 -4.37 9.94 -1.86
C ILE A 54 -3.50 11.10 -1.34
N PHE A 55 -4.13 12.19 -0.88
CA PHE A 55 -3.40 13.32 -0.32
C PHE A 55 -2.64 12.94 0.96
N ALA A 56 -3.23 12.13 1.83
CA ALA A 56 -2.61 11.68 3.07
C ALA A 56 -1.42 10.74 2.80
N ALA A 57 -1.54 9.82 1.85
CA ALA A 57 -0.48 8.91 1.49
C ALA A 57 0.72 9.65 0.88
N GLU A 58 0.47 10.39 -0.20
CA GLU A 58 1.55 10.97 -0.99
C GLU A 58 2.11 12.26 -0.38
N ILE A 59 1.25 13.21 0.00
CA ILE A 59 1.72 14.52 0.44
C ILE A 59 2.07 14.54 1.93
N LEU A 60 1.23 13.97 2.78
CA LEU A 60 1.57 13.89 4.20
C LEU A 60 2.57 12.75 4.45
N GLY A 61 2.36 11.58 3.86
CA GLY A 61 3.20 10.41 4.02
C GLY A 61 4.61 10.66 3.50
N GLU A 62 4.77 10.78 2.19
CA GLU A 62 6.06 10.89 1.53
C GLU A 62 6.69 12.28 1.66
N VAL A 63 6.02 13.32 1.13
CA VAL A 63 6.61 14.67 1.05
C VAL A 63 6.84 15.29 2.43
N ASN A 64 5.97 15.05 3.40
CA ASN A 64 6.10 15.55 4.78
C ASN A 64 6.65 14.50 5.75
N ALA A 65 7.03 13.33 5.26
CA ALA A 65 7.66 12.25 6.04
C ALA A 65 6.80 11.76 7.24
N PHE A 66 5.46 11.73 7.10
CA PHE A 66 4.59 11.21 8.16
C PHE A 66 4.78 9.73 8.40
N TYR A 67 5.16 8.97 7.40
CA TYR A 67 5.55 7.57 7.56
C TYR A 67 6.66 7.37 8.60
N VAL A 68 7.58 8.33 8.74
CA VAL A 68 8.67 8.27 9.72
C VAL A 68 8.32 9.00 11.02
N ARG A 69 7.54 10.09 10.94
CA ARG A 69 7.28 10.99 12.09
C ARG A 69 6.07 10.59 12.91
N VAL A 70 5.10 9.95 12.30
CA VAL A 70 3.82 9.61 12.95
C VAL A 70 3.74 8.09 13.11
N PRO A 71 3.79 7.59 14.35
CA PRO A 71 3.68 6.15 14.60
C PRO A 71 2.41 5.56 13.97
N ASN A 72 2.55 4.39 13.36
CA ASN A 72 1.46 3.64 12.73
C ASN A 72 0.75 4.40 11.58
N TRP A 73 1.38 5.41 10.98
CA TRP A 73 0.81 6.13 9.84
C TRP A 73 0.55 5.20 8.68
N ASP A 74 1.50 4.36 8.37
CA ASP A 74 1.44 3.34 7.34
C ASP A 74 0.31 2.34 7.60
N THR A 75 0.31 1.67 8.74
CA THR A 75 -0.75 0.75 9.15
C THR A 75 -2.15 1.37 9.05
N MET A 76 -2.29 2.64 9.40
CA MET A 76 -3.56 3.37 9.28
C MET A 76 -3.96 3.52 7.81
N LEU A 77 -3.03 3.85 6.93
CA LEU A 77 -3.30 3.99 5.50
C LEU A 77 -3.61 2.66 4.84
N HIS A 78 -2.86 1.60 5.13
CA HIS A 78 -3.15 0.25 4.64
C HIS A 78 -4.54 -0.22 5.08
N THR A 79 -4.90 0.00 6.35
CA THR A 79 -6.25 -0.31 6.86
C THR A 79 -7.33 0.47 6.11
N LEU A 80 -7.14 1.77 5.91
CA LEU A 80 -8.08 2.62 5.19
C LEU A 80 -8.19 2.21 3.71
N ASN A 81 -7.06 1.90 3.07
CA ASN A 81 -7.03 1.38 1.70
C ASN A 81 -7.85 0.09 1.56
N GLY A 82 -7.71 -0.83 2.51
CA GLY A 82 -8.50 -2.06 2.55
C GLY A 82 -10.02 -1.78 2.59
N PHE A 83 -10.46 -0.84 3.43
CA PHE A 83 -11.86 -0.42 3.47
C PHE A 83 -12.33 0.26 2.19
N LEU A 84 -11.53 1.14 1.61
CA LEU A 84 -11.86 1.81 0.34
C LEU A 84 -11.94 0.82 -0.81
N ALA A 85 -10.98 -0.08 -0.93
CA ALA A 85 -11.00 -1.13 -1.94
C ALA A 85 -12.22 -2.06 -1.79
N ALA A 86 -12.57 -2.45 -0.54
CA ALA A 86 -13.77 -3.23 -0.29
C ALA A 86 -15.05 -2.48 -0.67
N ALA A 87 -15.15 -1.18 -0.38
CA ALA A 87 -16.29 -0.35 -0.76
C ALA A 87 -16.43 -0.22 -2.28
N VAL A 88 -15.32 -0.05 -2.99
CA VAL A 88 -15.31 -0.03 -4.46
C VAL A 88 -15.71 -1.39 -5.02
N GLY A 89 -15.13 -2.49 -4.53
CA GLY A 89 -15.47 -3.85 -4.95
C GLY A 89 -16.95 -4.17 -4.72
N PHE A 90 -17.48 -3.81 -3.55
CA PHE A 90 -18.90 -3.96 -3.22
C PHE A 90 -19.79 -3.19 -4.19
N SER A 91 -19.45 -1.92 -4.47
CA SER A 91 -20.20 -1.06 -5.40
C SER A 91 -20.21 -1.62 -6.82
N LEU A 92 -19.06 -2.14 -7.31
CA LEU A 92 -18.97 -2.76 -8.62
C LEU A 92 -19.84 -4.01 -8.74
N VAL A 93 -19.87 -4.84 -7.69
CA VAL A 93 -20.71 -6.05 -7.70
C VAL A 93 -22.20 -5.71 -7.60
N LEU A 94 -22.55 -4.66 -6.85
CA LEU A 94 -23.94 -4.18 -6.82
C LEU A 94 -24.42 -3.73 -8.21
N LEU A 95 -23.59 -2.98 -8.94
CA LEU A 95 -23.91 -2.56 -10.31
C LEU A 95 -24.14 -3.76 -11.23
N LEU A 96 -23.32 -4.81 -11.09
CA LEU A 96 -23.50 -6.05 -11.85
C LEU A 96 -24.78 -6.80 -11.41
N ASN A 97 -25.09 -6.80 -10.14
CA ASN A 97 -26.25 -7.50 -9.59
C ASN A 97 -27.59 -6.81 -9.92
N ASP A 98 -27.58 -5.53 -10.25
CA ASP A 98 -28.76 -4.73 -10.62
C ASP A 98 -28.99 -4.71 -12.16
N ASP A 99 -28.18 -5.40 -12.95
CA ASP A 99 -28.37 -5.53 -14.39
C ASP A 99 -29.46 -6.56 -14.71
N ASP A 100 -30.59 -6.11 -15.26
CA ASP A 100 -31.72 -6.94 -15.69
C ASP A 100 -31.36 -8.06 -16.70
N ARG A 101 -30.15 -8.02 -17.24
CA ARG A 101 -29.63 -9.06 -18.14
C ARG A 101 -29.11 -10.29 -17.39
N LEU A 102 -28.87 -10.17 -16.09
CA LEU A 102 -28.41 -11.29 -15.26
C LEU A 102 -29.61 -12.03 -14.70
N THR A 103 -29.62 -13.33 -14.88
CA THR A 103 -30.70 -14.22 -14.42
C THR A 103 -30.59 -14.67 -12.97
N PHE A 104 -29.58 -14.21 -12.24
CA PHE A 104 -29.33 -14.59 -10.86
C PHE A 104 -29.06 -13.36 -9.98
N HIS A 105 -29.59 -13.41 -8.76
CA HIS A 105 -29.36 -12.42 -7.72
C HIS A 105 -28.33 -12.97 -6.72
N LEU A 106 -27.29 -12.20 -6.47
CA LEU A 106 -26.24 -12.58 -5.53
C LEU A 106 -26.71 -12.36 -4.09
N SER A 107 -26.41 -13.32 -3.22
CA SER A 107 -26.76 -13.18 -1.80
C SER A 107 -25.88 -12.10 -1.13
N PRO A 108 -26.34 -11.45 -0.05
CA PRO A 108 -25.55 -10.47 0.71
C PRO A 108 -24.20 -11.04 1.20
N PHE A 109 -24.17 -12.29 1.59
CA PHE A 109 -22.92 -12.96 1.97
C PHE A 109 -21.93 -13.07 0.81
N PHE A 110 -22.41 -13.42 -0.38
CA PHE A 110 -21.55 -13.52 -1.57
C PHE A 110 -21.03 -12.14 -1.98
N LEU A 111 -21.86 -11.10 -1.90
CA LEU A 111 -21.43 -9.72 -2.14
C LEU A 111 -20.29 -9.31 -1.19
N ALA A 112 -20.45 -9.60 0.10
CA ALA A 112 -19.41 -9.32 1.10
C ALA A 112 -18.11 -10.12 0.83
N LEU A 113 -18.23 -11.38 0.46
CA LEU A 113 -17.08 -12.23 0.11
C LEU A 113 -16.32 -11.67 -1.10
N VAL A 114 -17.04 -11.26 -2.15
CA VAL A 114 -16.39 -10.68 -3.35
C VAL A 114 -15.73 -9.34 -3.01
N ALA A 115 -16.38 -8.49 -2.21
CA ALA A 115 -15.77 -7.24 -1.75
C ALA A 115 -14.48 -7.49 -0.94
N PHE A 116 -14.48 -8.49 -0.07
CA PHE A 116 -13.29 -8.92 0.67
C PHE A 116 -12.18 -9.41 -0.28
N CYS A 117 -12.50 -10.33 -1.20
CA CYS A 117 -11.52 -10.82 -2.16
C CYS A 117 -10.96 -9.70 -3.03
N PHE A 118 -11.79 -8.75 -3.45
CA PHE A 118 -11.35 -7.58 -4.21
C PHE A 118 -10.37 -6.73 -3.40
N SER A 119 -10.69 -6.43 -2.15
CA SER A 119 -9.82 -5.70 -1.24
C SER A 119 -8.48 -6.39 -1.05
N MET A 120 -8.49 -7.69 -0.77
CA MET A 120 -7.28 -8.50 -0.63
C MET A 120 -6.42 -8.48 -1.90
N THR A 121 -7.05 -8.58 -3.07
CA THR A 121 -6.35 -8.54 -4.35
C THR A 121 -5.65 -7.20 -4.57
N ILE A 122 -6.34 -6.09 -4.28
CA ILE A 122 -5.76 -4.74 -4.40
C ILE A 122 -4.59 -4.57 -3.42
N GLY A 123 -4.74 -5.02 -2.16
CA GLY A 123 -3.66 -4.98 -1.18
C GLY A 123 -2.42 -5.75 -1.66
N VAL A 124 -2.58 -7.02 -2.06
CA VAL A 124 -1.46 -7.84 -2.55
C VAL A 124 -0.80 -7.25 -3.81
N LEU A 125 -1.58 -6.67 -4.73
CA LEU A 125 -1.02 -5.99 -5.91
C LEU A 125 -0.22 -4.75 -5.53
N TRP A 126 -0.64 -4.06 -4.47
CA TRP A 126 0.09 -2.93 -3.92
C TRP A 126 1.43 -3.35 -3.33
N GLU A 127 1.46 -4.40 -2.49
CA GLU A 127 2.69 -4.99 -1.96
C GLU A 127 3.66 -5.41 -3.07
N PHE A 128 3.15 -6.03 -4.15
CA PHE A 128 3.99 -6.37 -5.30
C PHE A 128 4.58 -5.13 -5.98
N PHE A 129 3.83 -4.04 -6.01
CA PHE A 129 4.32 -2.78 -6.54
C PHE A 129 5.43 -2.20 -5.66
N GLU A 130 5.23 -2.13 -4.33
CA GLU A 130 6.21 -1.65 -3.37
C GLU A 130 7.49 -2.47 -3.43
N PHE A 131 7.38 -3.80 -3.37
CA PHE A 131 8.52 -4.70 -3.54
C PHE A 131 9.27 -4.46 -4.86
N ALA A 132 8.55 -4.28 -5.96
CA ALA A 132 9.19 -4.04 -7.25
C ALA A 132 9.93 -2.68 -7.28
N MET A 133 9.36 -1.65 -6.65
CA MET A 133 10.01 -0.35 -6.52
C MET A 133 11.31 -0.47 -5.71
N ASP A 134 11.28 -1.17 -4.58
CA ASP A 134 12.45 -1.35 -3.74
C ASP A 134 13.51 -2.19 -4.44
N TRP A 135 13.11 -3.24 -5.15
CA TRP A 135 14.03 -4.10 -5.90
C TRP A 135 14.68 -3.41 -7.10
N PHE A 136 13.92 -2.68 -7.91
CA PHE A 136 14.42 -2.10 -9.17
C PHE A 136 14.99 -0.69 -9.01
N PHE A 137 14.43 0.08 -8.09
CA PHE A 137 14.78 1.51 -7.93
C PHE A 137 15.51 1.80 -6.62
N HIS A 138 15.70 0.78 -5.76
CA HIS A 138 16.36 0.90 -4.46
C HIS A 138 15.69 1.95 -3.58
N THR A 139 14.37 1.98 -3.60
CA THR A 139 13.54 2.74 -2.67
C THR A 139 13.34 1.94 -1.38
N ASP A 140 12.61 2.45 -0.43
CA ASP A 140 12.20 1.79 0.83
C ASP A 140 10.70 2.05 1.00
N MET A 141 9.89 1.47 0.08
CA MET A 141 8.44 1.64 0.11
C MET A 141 7.78 0.64 1.05
N GLN A 142 8.28 -0.61 1.08
CA GLN A 142 7.94 -1.58 2.11
C GLN A 142 8.72 -1.24 3.37
N ARG A 143 8.22 -0.40 4.25
CA ARG A 143 8.93 0.09 5.43
C ARG A 143 8.99 -0.95 6.54
N ASP A 144 9.85 -1.92 6.34
CA ASP A 144 10.01 -3.04 7.26
C ASP A 144 10.57 -2.60 8.61
N THR A 145 9.83 -2.86 9.66
CA THR A 145 10.33 -2.66 11.01
C THR A 145 11.20 -3.84 11.44
N VAL A 146 12.26 -3.54 12.18
CA VAL A 146 13.08 -4.58 12.81
C VAL A 146 12.18 -5.47 13.66
N VAL A 147 12.07 -6.71 13.26
CA VAL A 147 11.18 -7.68 13.89
C VAL A 147 11.82 -8.16 15.17
N ASN A 148 11.25 -7.80 16.32
CA ASN A 148 11.45 -8.52 17.56
C ASN A 148 10.74 -9.90 17.55
N ALA A 149 10.36 -10.39 16.36
CA ALA A 149 9.65 -11.62 16.20
C ALA A 149 10.58 -12.83 16.17
N ILE A 150 10.01 -13.98 16.47
CA ILE A 150 10.68 -15.25 16.29
C ILE A 150 10.78 -15.52 14.79
N TYR A 151 11.99 -15.52 14.28
CA TYR A 151 12.24 -15.93 12.91
C TYR A 151 12.39 -17.45 12.88
N SER A 152 11.59 -18.11 12.05
CA SER A 152 11.72 -19.54 11.80
C SER A 152 12.08 -19.72 10.32
N ALA A 153 13.31 -20.12 10.08
CA ALA A 153 13.80 -20.35 8.73
C ALA A 153 14.43 -21.75 8.60
N SER A 154 14.33 -22.35 7.44
CA SER A 154 15.04 -23.58 7.12
C SER A 154 16.44 -23.22 6.63
N LEU A 155 17.41 -23.13 7.55
CA LEU A 155 18.83 -22.86 7.27
C LEU A 155 19.66 -24.14 7.11
N ASP A 156 19.00 -25.29 6.94
CA ASP A 156 19.65 -26.58 6.93
C ASP A 156 20.32 -26.87 5.59
N VAL A 157 21.66 -26.90 5.58
CA VAL A 157 22.49 -27.25 4.43
C VAL A 157 22.32 -28.71 3.98
N THR A 158 21.79 -29.58 4.87
CA THR A 158 21.54 -31.01 4.55
C THR A 158 20.22 -31.23 3.81
N ARG A 159 19.42 -30.19 3.62
CA ARG A 159 18.08 -30.21 3.01
C ARG A 159 17.09 -31.14 3.73
N SER A 160 17.28 -31.37 5.03
CA SER A 160 16.37 -32.15 5.86
C SER A 160 15.14 -31.37 6.33
N ASN A 161 15.01 -30.12 5.91
CA ASN A 161 13.93 -29.20 6.29
C ASN A 161 13.84 -28.95 7.81
N LYS A 162 14.99 -28.94 8.47
CA LYS A 162 15.08 -28.64 9.89
C LYS A 162 14.89 -27.16 10.11
N VAL A 163 13.82 -26.79 10.82
CA VAL A 163 13.51 -25.42 11.17
C VAL A 163 14.42 -24.94 12.29
N VAL A 164 15.09 -23.82 12.07
CA VAL A 164 15.86 -23.10 13.09
C VAL A 164 15.09 -21.85 13.49
N SER A 165 14.83 -21.67 14.79
CA SER A 165 14.23 -20.46 15.33
C SER A 165 15.32 -19.48 15.74
N ILE A 166 15.33 -18.32 15.13
CA ILE A 166 16.22 -17.19 15.45
C ILE A 166 15.41 -16.23 16.32
N ARG A 167 15.95 -15.89 17.49
CA ARG A 167 15.28 -15.02 18.48
C ARG A 167 16.26 -13.97 18.97
N ASP A 168 15.72 -12.89 19.50
CA ASP A 168 16.50 -11.83 20.15
C ASP A 168 17.67 -11.34 19.29
N ILE A 169 17.41 -11.07 18.01
CA ILE A 169 18.41 -10.53 17.09
C ILE A 169 18.85 -9.17 17.63
N GLN A 170 20.14 -9.05 17.99
CA GLN A 170 20.68 -7.83 18.58
C GLN A 170 21.43 -6.98 17.54
N ASP A 171 21.89 -7.56 16.45
CA ASP A 171 22.59 -6.87 15.40
C ASP A 171 22.64 -7.72 14.11
N VAL A 172 22.75 -7.04 12.99
CA VAL A 172 22.99 -7.66 11.67
C VAL A 172 24.30 -7.14 11.14
N LEU A 173 25.23 -8.06 10.84
CA LEU A 173 26.54 -7.73 10.28
C LEU A 173 26.54 -8.04 8.78
N ILE A 174 26.86 -7.05 7.95
CA ILE A 174 27.13 -7.23 6.52
C ILE A 174 28.61 -6.95 6.27
N HIS A 175 29.33 -7.93 5.77
CA HIS A 175 30.78 -7.88 5.57
C HIS A 175 31.57 -7.48 6.82
N GLY A 176 31.03 -7.77 8.02
CA GLY A 176 31.66 -7.44 9.30
C GLY A 176 31.34 -6.04 9.83
N GLU A 177 30.59 -5.25 9.11
CA GLU A 177 30.09 -3.95 9.55
C GLU A 177 28.68 -4.10 10.14
N SER A 178 28.47 -3.54 11.34
CA SER A 178 27.17 -3.53 12.01
C SER A 178 26.24 -2.56 11.31
N LEU A 179 25.03 -3.03 10.96
CA LEU A 179 23.97 -2.16 10.46
C LEU A 179 23.25 -1.39 11.58
N GLY A 180 23.51 -1.78 12.83
CA GLY A 180 22.79 -1.26 14.01
C GLY A 180 21.35 -1.75 14.07
N LEU A 181 20.86 -1.99 15.28
CA LEU A 181 19.44 -2.27 15.50
C LEU A 181 18.67 -0.99 15.74
N GLY A 182 18.07 -0.52 14.79
CA GLY A 182 17.28 0.69 14.70
C GLY A 182 17.05 1.03 13.24
N GLY A 183 17.67 0.22 12.35
CA GLY A 183 17.42 0.23 10.93
C GLY A 183 16.22 -0.65 10.56
N TYR A 184 15.68 -0.42 9.41
CA TYR A 184 14.67 -1.27 8.79
C TYR A 184 15.37 -2.46 8.12
N LEU A 185 14.75 -3.61 8.21
CA LEU A 185 15.19 -4.84 7.55
C LEU A 185 14.10 -5.22 6.58
N ASP A 186 14.43 -5.22 5.30
CA ASP A 186 13.53 -5.76 4.29
C ASP A 186 13.45 -7.28 4.45
N ILE A 187 12.31 -7.77 4.89
CA ILE A 187 12.08 -9.18 5.24
C ILE A 187 11.32 -9.96 4.17
N GLY A 188 10.94 -9.33 3.07
CA GLY A 188 10.32 -10.06 1.98
C GLY A 188 9.24 -9.34 1.19
N LEU A 189 8.42 -10.12 0.50
CA LEU A 189 7.44 -9.66 -0.47
C LEU A 189 6.16 -9.09 0.17
N ILE A 190 5.90 -9.41 1.43
CA ILE A 190 4.71 -8.98 2.19
C ILE A 190 5.17 -8.71 3.62
N ASP A 191 5.01 -7.50 4.07
CA ASP A 191 5.29 -7.03 5.43
C ASP A 191 4.07 -7.11 6.38
#